data_2976a135b0eee3ff1de08dcf1b27013d
#
_entry.id   2976a135b0eee3ff1de08dcf1b27013d
#
_cell.length_a   1.000
_cell.length_b   1.000
_cell.length_c   1.000
_cell.angle_alpha   90.00
_cell.angle_beta   90.00
_cell.angle_gamma   90.00
#
_symmetry.space_group_name_H-M   'P 1'
#
loop_
_entity.id
_entity.type
_entity.pdbx_description
1 polymer ?
#
loop_
_entity_poly.entity_id
_entity_poly.type
_entity_poly.pdbx_seq_one_letter_code
_entity_poly.pdbx_strand_id
1 'polypeptide(L)'
;MIYPQNFEQKIGFDSIRHLLKEKCLSTLGQERVDEMNFSESFKDINEWLEQVMEFMRIIQEEDSFPDQYFFDVRPSLKRIRVEGMYLDEQELFDLRRSLETIRDIIHFLTLTSNDEEQEKENSPYPALQKLAGDIIVFPQLITRINNILDKFGKIKDNASSELLRIRRELASTAGSISRSLNAILRNAQAEGYVDKDVTPTMRDGRLVIPVAPGLKRKIKGIVHDESSTGKTVFIEPAEVVEANNRIRELEGEERREIIRILTDFSIIIRPQVPAILQSYEFLAEIDFIRAKAHFSIQTNATKPSLEDKQILDWTMAIHPLLQLSLAKHNKKVVPLDIELTKNQRILIISGPNAGGKSVCLKTVGLLQYMLQCGMPVPMHERSHAGLFGSIFIDIGDEQSIEDDLSTYSSHLTNMKTMMKSCNERSLILIDEFGGGTEPQIGGAIAEAVLKRFNEKGTFGVITTHYQNLKHFAEDHEGVVNGAMLYDRHLMQALFQLQIGNPGSSFAVEIARKIGLPEEVIADASEIVGSEYINADKYLQDIVRDKRYWETKRQNIRKREKQMEETIAKYEEELQELEKSRKEILRKAKEDAEKLIQESNARIENTIRIIKEAQADKERTQSARQEQIGRASGRERV
;
A
#
# COMPACT_ATOMS: atom_id res chain seq x y z
N MET A 1 13.22 6.59 22.56
CA MET A 1 13.12 8.10 22.61
C MET A 1 13.44 8.70 21.25
N ILE A 2 12.59 9.60 20.74
CA ILE A 2 12.82 10.30 19.46
C ILE A 2 13.06 11.78 19.75
N TYR A 3 14.10 12.39 19.16
CA TYR A 3 14.48 13.78 19.40
C TYR A 3 15.02 14.43 18.11
N PRO A 4 14.70 15.70 17.83
CA PRO A 4 13.84 16.64 18.56
C PRO A 4 12.33 16.36 18.39
N GLN A 5 11.47 17.20 18.99
CA GLN A 5 10.00 17.02 18.88
C GLN A 5 9.49 17.10 17.44
N ASN A 6 10.11 17.94 16.60
CA ASN A 6 9.80 18.06 15.17
C ASN A 6 10.58 17.05 14.30
N PHE A 7 10.99 15.92 14.88
CA PHE A 7 11.75 14.86 14.19
C PHE A 7 11.10 14.42 12.88
N GLU A 8 9.81 14.07 12.91
CA GLU A 8 9.10 13.59 11.73
C GLU A 8 9.12 14.60 10.58
N GLN A 9 8.95 15.89 10.88
CA GLN A 9 9.04 16.96 9.90
C GLN A 9 10.46 17.07 9.31
N LYS A 10 11.50 16.99 10.16
CA LYS A 10 12.91 17.10 9.71
C LYS A 10 13.34 15.97 8.78
N ILE A 11 12.85 14.75 8.98
CA ILE A 11 13.12 13.59 8.09
C ILE A 11 12.11 13.45 6.95
N GLY A 12 11.00 14.22 6.96
CA GLY A 12 9.93 14.16 5.95
C GLY A 12 8.89 13.06 6.20
N PHE A 13 8.79 12.50 7.41
CA PHE A 13 7.82 11.45 7.71
C PHE A 13 6.38 11.96 7.78
N ASP A 14 6.17 13.24 8.06
CA ASP A 14 4.89 13.93 7.92
C ASP A 14 4.31 13.82 6.50
N SER A 15 5.18 13.95 5.50
CA SER A 15 4.78 13.72 4.10
C SER A 15 4.41 12.25 3.83
N ILE A 16 5.08 11.29 4.47
CA ILE A 16 4.70 9.86 4.40
C ILE A 16 3.31 9.65 5.02
N ARG A 17 3.04 10.24 6.21
CA ARG A 17 1.70 10.17 6.82
C ARG A 17 0.62 10.73 5.89
N HIS A 18 0.90 11.86 5.24
CA HIS A 18 -0.05 12.43 4.27
C HIS A 18 -0.33 11.49 3.11
N LEU A 19 0.70 10.90 2.50
CA LEU A 19 0.56 9.93 1.42
C LEU A 19 -0.18 8.65 1.85
N LEU A 20 0.01 8.19 3.09
CA LEU A 20 -0.74 7.06 3.63
C LEU A 20 -2.22 7.41 3.81
N LYS A 21 -2.54 8.60 4.34
CA LYS A 21 -3.93 9.07 4.47
C LYS A 21 -4.68 9.14 3.15
N GLU A 22 -3.99 9.56 2.07
CA GLU A 22 -4.56 9.56 0.72
C GLU A 22 -4.90 8.15 0.21
N LYS A 23 -4.23 7.12 0.73
CA LYS A 23 -4.47 5.72 0.36
C LYS A 23 -5.50 5.02 1.23
N CYS A 24 -5.87 5.60 2.37
CA CYS A 24 -6.94 5.08 3.21
C CYS A 24 -8.30 5.24 2.51
N LEU A 25 -9.17 4.26 2.68
CA LEU A 25 -10.55 4.27 2.16
C LEU A 25 -11.50 5.07 3.05
N SER A 26 -11.13 5.24 4.32
CA SER A 26 -11.98 5.83 5.34
C SER A 26 -11.23 6.71 6.34
N THR A 27 -11.99 7.50 7.09
CA THR A 27 -11.46 8.24 8.25
C THR A 27 -10.93 7.31 9.34
N LEU A 28 -11.43 6.07 9.41
CA LEU A 28 -10.97 5.04 10.34
C LEU A 28 -9.48 4.73 10.15
N GLY A 29 -9.07 4.44 8.91
CA GLY A 29 -7.68 4.20 8.57
C GLY A 29 -6.81 5.45 8.74
N GLN A 30 -7.35 6.64 8.42
CA GLN A 30 -6.62 7.91 8.61
C GLN A 30 -6.30 8.19 10.08
N GLU A 31 -7.22 7.89 11.01
CA GLU A 31 -6.96 7.99 12.46
C GLU A 31 -5.82 7.06 12.88
N ARG A 32 -5.77 5.82 12.36
CA ARG A 32 -4.66 4.89 12.61
C ARG A 32 -3.32 5.40 12.09
N VAL A 33 -3.31 6.11 10.94
CA VAL A 33 -2.10 6.77 10.44
C VAL A 33 -1.62 7.84 11.42
N ASP A 34 -2.52 8.60 12.06
CA ASP A 34 -2.14 9.60 13.07
C ASP A 34 -1.63 8.96 14.37
N GLU A 35 -2.20 7.83 14.76
CA GLU A 35 -1.80 7.07 15.95
C GLU A 35 -0.52 6.24 15.76
N MET A 36 -0.02 6.12 14.52
CA MET A 36 1.19 5.35 14.21
C MET A 36 2.41 5.90 14.96
N ASN A 37 3.09 5.07 15.73
CA ASN A 37 4.20 5.45 16.59
C ASN A 37 5.41 4.53 16.38
N PHE A 38 6.58 5.08 16.69
CA PHE A 38 7.84 4.36 16.75
C PHE A 38 7.83 3.29 17.84
N SER A 39 8.19 2.06 17.52
CA SER A 39 8.31 0.93 18.46
C SER A 39 9.75 0.44 18.60
N GLU A 40 10.08 -0.10 19.78
CA GLU A 40 11.34 -0.78 20.08
C GLU A 40 11.14 -2.31 20.18
N SER A 41 9.90 -2.78 20.10
CA SER A 41 9.55 -4.19 20.24
C SER A 41 9.79 -4.95 18.94
N PHE A 42 10.79 -5.82 18.93
CA PHE A 42 11.09 -6.70 17.78
C PHE A 42 9.86 -7.50 17.34
N LYS A 43 9.12 -8.05 18.33
CA LYS A 43 7.95 -8.89 18.05
C LYS A 43 6.86 -8.10 17.31
N ASP A 44 6.54 -6.90 17.81
CA ASP A 44 5.45 -6.10 17.25
C ASP A 44 5.82 -5.57 15.86
N ILE A 45 7.05 -5.08 15.70
CA ILE A 45 7.55 -4.59 14.40
C ILE A 45 7.55 -5.72 13.37
N ASN A 46 8.02 -6.90 13.74
CA ASN A 46 8.04 -8.04 12.83
C ASN A 46 6.62 -8.48 12.44
N GLU A 47 5.68 -8.51 13.39
CA GLU A 47 4.28 -8.84 13.14
C GLU A 47 3.63 -7.80 12.21
N TRP A 48 3.81 -6.50 12.44
CA TRP A 48 3.30 -5.44 11.57
C TRP A 48 3.87 -5.52 10.15
N LEU A 49 5.16 -5.80 10.02
CA LEU A 49 5.79 -5.98 8.70
C LEU A 49 5.22 -7.19 7.96
N GLU A 50 5.02 -8.33 8.65
CA GLU A 50 4.39 -9.52 8.04
C GLU A 50 2.98 -9.22 7.56
N GLN A 51 2.16 -8.53 8.36
CA GLN A 51 0.81 -8.12 7.97
C GLN A 51 0.80 -7.28 6.69
N VAL A 52 1.72 -6.32 6.59
CA VAL A 52 1.84 -5.50 5.38
C VAL A 52 2.33 -6.33 4.19
N MET A 53 3.29 -7.23 4.38
CA MET A 53 3.79 -8.10 3.31
C MET A 53 2.72 -9.07 2.80
N GLU A 54 1.93 -9.65 3.71
CA GLU A 54 0.77 -10.48 3.33
C GLU A 54 -0.26 -9.67 2.55
N PHE A 55 -0.54 -8.44 2.98
CA PHE A 55 -1.48 -7.58 2.27
C PHE A 55 -0.96 -7.14 0.90
N MET A 56 0.36 -6.93 0.75
CA MET A 56 0.98 -6.67 -0.55
C MET A 56 0.76 -7.84 -1.52
N ARG A 57 0.87 -9.10 -1.03
CA ARG A 57 0.55 -10.30 -1.84
C ARG A 57 -0.92 -10.32 -2.24
N ILE A 58 -1.84 -10.03 -1.31
CA ILE A 58 -3.27 -9.93 -1.63
C ILE A 58 -3.51 -8.94 -2.76
N ILE A 59 -2.93 -7.74 -2.71
CA ILE A 59 -3.10 -6.72 -3.77
C ILE A 59 -2.53 -7.19 -5.12
N GLN A 60 -1.49 -8.01 -5.12
CA GLN A 60 -0.79 -8.45 -6.35
C GLN A 60 -1.38 -9.72 -6.96
N GLU A 61 -1.93 -10.61 -6.14
CA GLU A 61 -2.32 -11.97 -6.53
C GLU A 61 -3.84 -12.18 -6.53
N GLU A 62 -4.62 -11.35 -5.79
CA GLU A 62 -6.04 -11.57 -5.55
C GLU A 62 -6.90 -10.38 -6.01
N ASP A 63 -7.80 -10.64 -6.96
CA ASP A 63 -8.78 -9.63 -7.42
C ASP A 63 -10.05 -9.59 -6.55
N SER A 64 -10.20 -10.53 -5.62
CA SER A 64 -11.47 -10.77 -4.90
C SER A 64 -11.52 -10.20 -3.48
N PHE A 65 -10.49 -9.47 -3.04
CA PHE A 65 -10.47 -8.89 -1.70
C PHE A 65 -11.59 -7.84 -1.55
N PRO A 66 -12.44 -7.92 -0.48
CA PRO A 66 -13.56 -7.00 -0.27
C PRO A 66 -13.10 -5.64 0.27
N ASP A 67 -12.68 -4.74 -0.61
CA ASP A 67 -12.16 -3.39 -0.29
C ASP A 67 -13.19 -2.26 -0.45
N GLN A 68 -14.48 -2.58 -0.42
CA GLN A 68 -15.58 -1.61 -0.57
C GLN A 68 -16.29 -1.35 0.76
N TYR A 69 -16.93 -0.19 0.87
CA TYR A 69 -17.83 0.17 1.97
C TYR A 69 -17.19 0.27 3.37
N PHE A 70 -16.07 0.96 3.44
CA PHE A 70 -15.39 1.31 4.70
C PHE A 70 -16.01 2.58 5.29
N PHE A 71 -17.27 2.51 5.75
CA PHE A 71 -17.98 3.66 6.32
C PHE A 71 -17.71 3.78 7.82
N ASP A 72 -17.51 5.01 8.33
CA ASP A 72 -17.39 5.25 9.76
C ASP A 72 -18.75 5.55 10.40
N VAL A 73 -19.34 4.56 11.02
CA VAL A 73 -20.63 4.66 11.74
C VAL A 73 -20.42 4.73 13.26
N ARG A 74 -19.19 4.78 13.74
CA ARG A 74 -18.88 4.84 15.18
C ARG A 74 -19.56 6.04 15.90
N PRO A 75 -19.60 7.26 15.32
CA PRO A 75 -20.31 8.38 15.96
C PRO A 75 -21.80 8.08 16.17
N SER A 76 -22.46 7.51 15.17
CA SER A 76 -23.88 7.13 15.23
C SER A 76 -24.13 6.00 16.21
N LEU A 77 -23.26 4.98 16.26
CA LEU A 77 -23.32 3.90 17.25
C LEU A 77 -23.14 4.41 18.69
N LYS A 78 -22.22 5.37 18.90
CA LYS A 78 -22.05 6.03 20.21
C LYS A 78 -23.29 6.83 20.60
N ARG A 79 -23.93 7.53 19.65
CA ARG A 79 -25.13 8.32 19.86
C ARG A 79 -26.33 7.46 20.30
N ILE A 80 -26.57 6.31 19.68
CA ILE A 80 -27.70 5.43 20.00
C ILE A 80 -27.60 4.73 21.37
N ARG A 81 -26.46 4.86 22.06
CA ARG A 81 -26.36 4.40 23.46
C ARG A 81 -27.30 5.17 24.39
N VAL A 82 -27.67 6.39 24.00
CA VAL A 82 -28.66 7.20 24.72
C VAL A 82 -30.06 6.70 24.35
N GLU A 83 -30.92 6.53 25.36
CA GLU A 83 -32.32 6.13 25.16
C GLU A 83 -33.08 7.15 24.31
N GLY A 84 -33.94 6.66 23.42
CA GLY A 84 -34.70 7.48 22.49
C GLY A 84 -33.98 7.89 21.23
N MET A 85 -32.67 7.71 21.16
CA MET A 85 -31.91 7.92 19.91
C MET A 85 -31.97 6.67 18.99
N TYR A 86 -31.98 6.92 17.70
CA TYR A 86 -32.02 5.87 16.66
C TYR A 86 -31.06 6.17 15.53
N LEU A 87 -30.73 5.13 14.75
CA LEU A 87 -30.00 5.24 13.47
C LEU A 87 -31.00 5.64 12.39
N ASP A 88 -30.64 6.62 11.55
CA ASP A 88 -31.43 6.94 10.37
C ASP A 88 -31.24 5.91 9.24
N GLU A 89 -31.94 6.09 8.12
CA GLU A 89 -31.89 5.15 7.00
C GLU A 89 -30.48 5.02 6.42
N GLN A 90 -29.76 6.14 6.27
CA GLN A 90 -28.41 6.16 5.70
C GLN A 90 -27.40 5.52 6.66
N GLU A 91 -27.45 5.88 7.93
CA GLU A 91 -26.60 5.30 8.98
C GLU A 91 -26.81 3.78 9.12
N LEU A 92 -28.05 3.34 9.00
CA LEU A 92 -28.39 1.92 9.03
C LEU A 92 -27.90 1.19 7.78
N PHE A 93 -27.97 1.83 6.63
CA PHE A 93 -27.43 1.31 5.39
C PHE A 93 -25.90 1.18 5.43
N ASP A 94 -25.22 2.22 5.90
CA ASP A 94 -23.76 2.25 6.03
C ASP A 94 -23.29 1.21 7.04
N LEU A 95 -24.00 1.05 8.17
CA LEU A 95 -23.74 0.01 9.15
C LEU A 95 -23.84 -1.39 8.52
N ARG A 96 -24.91 -1.65 7.76
CA ARG A 96 -25.09 -2.93 7.07
C ARG A 96 -23.91 -3.23 6.16
N ARG A 97 -23.55 -2.27 5.30
CA ARG A 97 -22.48 -2.41 4.32
C ARG A 97 -21.12 -2.67 4.97
N SER A 98 -20.81 -1.90 6.04
CA SER A 98 -19.57 -2.11 6.79
C SER A 98 -19.53 -3.48 7.48
N LEU A 99 -20.65 -3.93 8.08
CA LEU A 99 -20.72 -5.26 8.70
C LEU A 99 -20.61 -6.40 7.66
N GLU A 100 -21.19 -6.23 6.47
CA GLU A 100 -21.02 -7.16 5.35
C GLU A 100 -19.54 -7.21 4.94
N THR A 101 -18.89 -6.07 4.77
CA THR A 101 -17.45 -5.98 4.43
C THR A 101 -16.57 -6.63 5.51
N ILE A 102 -16.82 -6.37 6.79
CA ILE A 102 -16.08 -7.01 7.90
C ILE A 102 -16.24 -8.54 7.85
N ARG A 103 -17.46 -9.03 7.68
CA ARG A 103 -17.72 -10.47 7.54
C ARG A 103 -16.96 -11.07 6.36
N ASP A 104 -16.99 -10.41 5.22
CA ASP A 104 -16.40 -10.90 3.98
C ASP A 104 -14.86 -10.87 4.06
N ILE A 105 -14.26 -9.86 4.71
CA ILE A 105 -12.82 -9.81 5.00
C ILE A 105 -12.42 -10.96 5.92
N ILE A 106 -13.15 -11.19 7.01
CA ILE A 106 -12.86 -12.29 7.94
C ILE A 106 -12.98 -13.63 7.21
N HIS A 107 -14.03 -13.81 6.40
CA HIS A 107 -14.19 -15.02 5.59
C HIS A 107 -13.01 -15.22 4.63
N PHE A 108 -12.61 -14.18 3.91
CA PHE A 108 -11.46 -14.21 3.00
C PHE A 108 -10.17 -14.63 3.72
N LEU A 109 -9.88 -14.04 4.89
CA LEU A 109 -8.66 -14.32 5.66
C LEU A 109 -8.69 -15.71 6.35
N THR A 110 -9.87 -16.31 6.53
CA THR A 110 -10.04 -17.63 7.17
C THR A 110 -10.20 -18.77 6.17
N LEU A 111 -10.30 -18.49 4.86
CA LEU A 111 -10.29 -19.51 3.82
C LEU A 111 -8.95 -20.26 3.86
N THR A 112 -9.04 -21.55 4.07
CA THR A 112 -7.88 -22.45 3.95
C THR A 112 -7.67 -22.78 2.48
N SER A 113 -6.43 -22.76 2.00
CA SER A 113 -6.11 -23.24 0.67
C SER A 113 -6.43 -24.74 0.59
N ASN A 114 -7.35 -25.11 -0.30
CA ASN A 114 -7.73 -26.50 -0.61
C ASN A 114 -6.64 -27.19 -1.48
N ASP A 115 -5.39 -27.12 -1.11
CA ASP A 115 -4.36 -27.96 -1.72
C ASP A 115 -4.41 -29.33 -1.06
N GLU A 116 -5.04 -30.30 -1.77
CA GLU A 116 -5.28 -31.70 -1.35
C GLU A 116 -4.00 -32.49 -1.02
N GLU A 117 -2.80 -31.91 -1.10
CA GLU A 117 -1.52 -32.61 -0.90
C GLU A 117 -0.72 -32.21 0.36
N GLN A 118 -1.19 -31.26 1.19
CA GLN A 118 -0.49 -30.91 2.43
C GLN A 118 -1.43 -30.93 3.64
N GLU A 119 -1.16 -31.86 4.57
CA GLU A 119 -1.82 -32.07 5.87
C GLU A 119 -1.67 -30.90 6.87
N LYS A 120 -1.64 -29.63 6.43
CA LYS A 120 -1.64 -28.45 7.31
C LYS A 120 -2.67 -27.45 6.85
N GLU A 121 -3.75 -27.34 7.59
CA GLU A 121 -4.76 -26.28 7.58
C GLU A 121 -4.13 -24.92 7.96
N ASN A 122 -3.26 -24.37 7.16
CA ASN A 122 -2.72 -23.02 7.39
C ASN A 122 -3.28 -22.05 6.35
N SER A 123 -3.87 -20.95 6.83
CA SER A 123 -4.24 -19.83 5.98
C SER A 123 -3.02 -19.34 5.19
N PRO A 124 -3.19 -18.91 3.93
CA PRO A 124 -2.12 -18.27 3.18
C PRO A 124 -1.65 -16.92 3.79
N TYR A 125 -2.45 -16.35 4.72
CA TYR A 125 -2.21 -15.06 5.37
C TYR A 125 -2.27 -15.15 6.90
N PRO A 126 -1.33 -15.85 7.56
CA PRO A 126 -1.41 -16.16 8.99
C PRO A 126 -1.33 -14.91 9.89
N ALA A 127 -0.57 -13.87 9.52
CA ALA A 127 -0.45 -12.65 10.31
C ALA A 127 -1.73 -11.81 10.26
N LEU A 128 -2.41 -11.75 9.12
CA LEU A 128 -3.71 -11.09 8.98
C LEU A 128 -4.84 -11.93 9.58
N GLN A 129 -4.78 -13.25 9.45
CA GLN A 129 -5.75 -14.16 10.08
C GLN A 129 -5.77 -14.01 11.60
N LYS A 130 -4.61 -13.79 12.22
CA LYS A 130 -4.50 -13.56 13.66
C LYS A 130 -5.26 -12.31 14.11
N LEU A 131 -5.29 -11.24 13.31
CA LEU A 131 -6.09 -10.05 13.58
C LEU A 131 -7.61 -10.33 13.53
N ALA A 132 -8.04 -11.26 12.69
CA ALA A 132 -9.43 -11.62 12.51
C ALA A 132 -9.94 -12.59 13.60
N GLY A 133 -9.06 -13.26 14.35
CA GLY A 133 -9.39 -14.41 15.21
C GLY A 133 -10.37 -14.10 16.34
N ASP A 134 -10.31 -12.90 16.91
CA ASP A 134 -11.15 -12.50 18.06
C ASP A 134 -12.34 -11.60 17.65
N ILE A 135 -12.55 -11.39 16.34
CA ILE A 135 -13.57 -10.44 15.85
C ILE A 135 -14.91 -11.12 15.67
N ILE A 136 -15.93 -10.54 16.30
CA ILE A 136 -17.31 -11.03 16.21
C ILE A 136 -17.96 -10.55 14.93
N VAL A 137 -18.55 -11.47 14.17
CA VAL A 137 -19.41 -11.18 13.02
C VAL A 137 -20.88 -11.15 13.42
N PHE A 138 -21.69 -10.35 12.74
CA PHE A 138 -23.09 -10.10 13.08
C PHE A 138 -24.09 -10.51 11.98
N PRO A 139 -24.13 -11.79 11.56
CA PRO A 139 -25.00 -12.23 10.45
C PRO A 139 -26.48 -12.01 10.74
N GLN A 140 -26.90 -12.18 12.00
CA GLN A 140 -28.29 -11.95 12.40
C GLN A 140 -28.69 -10.47 12.31
N LEU A 141 -27.77 -9.53 12.64
CA LEU A 141 -28.01 -8.10 12.48
C LEU A 141 -28.14 -7.74 11.00
N ILE A 142 -27.23 -8.23 10.18
CA ILE A 142 -27.25 -8.02 8.71
C ILE A 142 -28.61 -8.50 8.15
N THR A 143 -29.05 -9.70 8.54
CA THR A 143 -30.35 -10.25 8.12
C THR A 143 -31.52 -9.37 8.56
N ARG A 144 -31.51 -8.87 9.80
CA ARG A 144 -32.54 -7.96 10.32
C ARG A 144 -32.55 -6.63 9.55
N ILE A 145 -31.39 -6.03 9.29
CA ILE A 145 -31.30 -4.80 8.49
C ILE A 145 -31.81 -5.06 7.07
N ASN A 146 -31.48 -6.21 6.47
CA ASN A 146 -31.97 -6.61 5.17
C ASN A 146 -33.51 -6.81 5.11
N ASN A 147 -34.17 -7.07 6.25
CA ASN A 147 -35.63 -7.10 6.31
C ASN A 147 -36.23 -5.68 6.36
N ILE A 148 -35.49 -4.70 6.88
CA ILE A 148 -35.92 -3.30 6.97
C ILE A 148 -35.59 -2.53 5.70
N LEU A 149 -34.34 -2.64 5.19
CA LEU A 149 -33.85 -1.89 4.04
C LEU A 149 -33.81 -2.73 2.75
N ASP A 150 -34.01 -2.07 1.65
CA ASP A 150 -33.75 -2.63 0.32
C ASP A 150 -32.24 -2.52 -0.06
N LYS A 151 -31.92 -2.92 -1.30
CA LYS A 151 -30.55 -2.84 -1.82
C LYS A 151 -30.03 -1.42 -2.01
N PHE A 152 -30.89 -0.43 -2.04
CA PHE A 152 -30.55 0.98 -2.22
C PHE A 152 -30.58 1.78 -0.89
N GLY A 153 -30.83 1.12 0.24
CA GLY A 153 -30.90 1.76 1.55
C GLY A 153 -32.24 2.40 1.87
N LYS A 154 -33.29 2.13 1.09
CA LYS A 154 -34.64 2.60 1.37
C LYS A 154 -35.41 1.60 2.23
N ILE A 155 -36.25 2.11 3.13
CA ILE A 155 -37.12 1.26 3.95
C ILE A 155 -38.11 0.54 3.04
N LYS A 156 -38.14 -0.79 3.15
CA LYS A 156 -39.05 -1.66 2.40
C LYS A 156 -40.51 -1.42 2.81
N ASP A 157 -41.41 -1.56 1.86
CA ASP A 157 -42.84 -1.44 2.12
C ASP A 157 -43.35 -2.44 3.18
N ASN A 158 -42.73 -3.62 3.18
CA ASN A 158 -43.08 -4.70 4.12
C ASN A 158 -42.17 -4.75 5.36
N ALA A 159 -41.45 -3.65 5.68
CA ALA A 159 -40.64 -3.56 6.90
C ALA A 159 -41.47 -3.70 8.17
N SER A 160 -42.75 -3.25 8.13
CA SER A 160 -43.78 -3.59 9.10
C SER A 160 -45.12 -3.77 8.38
N SER A 161 -46.07 -4.48 9.05
CA SER A 161 -47.44 -4.63 8.55
C SER A 161 -48.17 -3.30 8.45
N GLU A 162 -47.90 -2.40 9.39
CA GLU A 162 -48.49 -1.07 9.46
C GLU A 162 -47.96 -0.16 8.36
N LEU A 163 -46.66 -0.14 8.10
CA LEU A 163 -46.07 0.61 6.98
C LEU A 163 -46.62 0.15 5.62
N LEU A 164 -46.78 -1.16 5.45
CA LEU A 164 -47.39 -1.71 4.26
C LEU A 164 -48.84 -1.24 4.06
N ARG A 165 -49.63 -1.19 5.15
CA ARG A 165 -51.01 -0.67 5.12
C ARG A 165 -51.02 0.80 4.70
N ILE A 166 -50.21 1.63 5.37
CA ILE A 166 -50.11 3.07 5.11
C ILE A 166 -49.71 3.35 3.66
N ARG A 167 -48.67 2.71 3.14
CA ARG A 167 -48.21 2.91 1.76
C ARG A 167 -49.21 2.45 0.72
N ARG A 168 -49.95 1.37 0.98
CA ARG A 168 -51.05 0.93 0.10
C ARG A 168 -52.19 1.94 0.10
N GLU A 169 -52.56 2.48 1.25
CA GLU A 169 -53.60 3.49 1.36
C GLU A 169 -53.13 4.79 0.67
N LEU A 170 -51.87 5.22 0.84
CA LEU A 170 -51.27 6.34 0.15
C LEU A 170 -51.35 6.18 -1.39
N ALA A 171 -50.92 5.05 -1.91
CA ALA A 171 -50.96 4.77 -3.35
C ALA A 171 -52.42 4.76 -3.87
N SER A 172 -53.34 4.17 -3.12
CA SER A 172 -54.77 4.13 -3.45
C SER A 172 -55.41 5.53 -3.48
N THR A 173 -55.11 6.34 -2.44
CA THR A 173 -55.64 7.70 -2.32
C THR A 173 -55.06 8.61 -3.40
N ALA A 174 -53.74 8.56 -3.68
CA ALA A 174 -53.10 9.29 -4.77
C ALA A 174 -53.68 8.90 -6.15
N GLY A 175 -53.93 7.60 -6.37
CA GLY A 175 -54.57 7.12 -7.58
C GLY A 175 -56.04 7.56 -7.69
N SER A 176 -56.75 7.81 -6.59
CA SER A 176 -58.12 8.32 -6.61
C SER A 176 -58.22 9.78 -7.02
N ILE A 177 -57.24 10.62 -6.65
CA ILE A 177 -57.22 12.03 -7.00
C ILE A 177 -57.31 12.26 -8.51
N SER A 178 -56.48 11.61 -9.27
CA SER A 178 -56.49 11.75 -10.73
C SER A 178 -57.81 11.30 -11.36
N ARG A 179 -58.44 10.23 -10.81
CA ARG A 179 -59.73 9.73 -11.29
C ARG A 179 -60.87 10.70 -10.94
N SER A 180 -60.93 11.16 -9.68
CA SER A 180 -61.94 12.13 -9.23
C SER A 180 -61.79 13.44 -9.98
N LEU A 181 -60.59 13.97 -10.13
CA LEU A 181 -60.30 15.20 -10.84
C LEU A 181 -60.77 15.12 -12.31
N ASN A 182 -60.43 14.01 -13.01
CA ASN A 182 -60.87 13.80 -14.39
C ASN A 182 -62.39 13.60 -14.51
N ALA A 183 -63.04 13.00 -13.52
CA ALA A 183 -64.49 12.85 -13.49
C ALA A 183 -65.18 14.21 -13.30
N ILE A 184 -64.69 15.00 -12.35
CA ILE A 184 -65.22 16.38 -12.08
C ILE A 184 -64.98 17.25 -13.30
N LEU A 185 -63.80 17.17 -13.93
CA LEU A 185 -63.52 17.94 -15.16
C LEU A 185 -64.44 17.56 -16.31
N ARG A 186 -64.68 16.27 -16.56
CA ARG A 186 -65.60 15.81 -17.60
C ARG A 186 -67.04 16.26 -17.35
N ASN A 187 -67.49 16.20 -16.10
CA ASN A 187 -68.82 16.68 -15.72
C ASN A 187 -68.91 18.21 -15.94
N ALA A 188 -67.91 18.96 -15.51
CA ALA A 188 -67.84 20.41 -15.72
C ALA A 188 -67.78 20.82 -17.18
N GLN A 189 -67.12 20.03 -18.00
CA GLN A 189 -67.11 20.21 -19.49
C GLN A 189 -68.45 19.86 -20.12
N ALA A 190 -69.10 18.80 -19.66
CA ALA A 190 -70.43 18.41 -20.17
C ALA A 190 -71.50 19.44 -19.82
N GLU A 191 -71.41 20.07 -18.65
CA GLU A 191 -72.32 21.15 -18.21
C GLU A 191 -71.94 22.53 -18.74
N GLY A 192 -70.80 22.63 -19.48
CA GLY A 192 -70.37 23.91 -20.08
C GLY A 192 -69.73 24.86 -19.06
N TYR A 193 -69.31 24.41 -17.89
CA TYR A 193 -68.61 25.24 -16.90
C TYR A 193 -67.15 25.42 -17.19
N VAL A 194 -66.55 24.49 -17.97
CA VAL A 194 -65.17 24.46 -18.37
C VAL A 194 -65.12 24.14 -19.87
N ASP A 195 -64.22 24.76 -20.62
CA ASP A 195 -64.04 24.52 -22.05
C ASP A 195 -63.55 23.08 -22.30
N LYS A 196 -63.90 22.51 -23.43
CA LYS A 196 -63.58 21.09 -23.76
C LYS A 196 -62.07 20.82 -23.87
N ASP A 197 -61.26 21.83 -24.13
CA ASP A 197 -59.81 21.75 -24.33
C ASP A 197 -59.02 21.94 -23.02
N VAL A 198 -59.72 22.25 -21.93
CA VAL A 198 -59.09 22.48 -20.62
C VAL A 198 -58.65 21.15 -20.00
N THR A 199 -57.40 21.12 -19.52
CA THR A 199 -56.83 20.03 -18.76
C THR A 199 -56.48 20.47 -17.32
N PRO A 200 -56.43 19.57 -16.34
CA PRO A 200 -55.96 19.89 -15.01
C PRO A 200 -54.53 20.43 -15.10
N THR A 201 -54.25 21.46 -14.29
CA THR A 201 -52.91 22.09 -14.21
C THR A 201 -52.40 22.00 -12.76
N MET A 202 -51.06 22.04 -12.64
CA MET A 202 -50.43 22.12 -11.33
C MET A 202 -50.20 23.57 -10.90
N ARG A 203 -50.67 23.94 -9.69
CA ARG A 203 -50.40 25.21 -9.05
C ARG A 203 -50.00 24.96 -7.62
N ASP A 204 -48.86 25.50 -7.20
CA ASP A 204 -48.32 25.33 -5.83
C ASP A 204 -48.30 23.88 -5.38
N GLY A 205 -47.96 22.94 -6.29
CA GLY A 205 -47.93 21.51 -5.98
C GLY A 205 -49.31 20.84 -5.88
N ARG A 206 -50.41 21.52 -6.30
CA ARG A 206 -51.77 20.99 -6.30
C ARG A 206 -52.34 20.91 -7.70
N LEU A 207 -53.10 19.86 -7.92
CA LEU A 207 -53.86 19.70 -9.15
C LEU A 207 -55.15 20.53 -9.06
N VAL A 208 -55.31 21.48 -9.99
CA VAL A 208 -56.41 22.43 -10.03
C VAL A 208 -57.09 22.41 -11.42
N ILE A 209 -58.36 22.77 -11.42
CA ILE A 209 -59.14 22.97 -12.68
C ILE A 209 -59.20 24.46 -12.95
N PRO A 210 -58.76 24.93 -14.11
CA PRO A 210 -58.93 26.33 -14.54
C PRO A 210 -60.36 26.56 -14.97
N VAL A 211 -61.02 27.58 -14.37
CA VAL A 211 -62.44 27.90 -14.54
C VAL A 211 -62.61 29.39 -14.79
N ALA A 212 -63.61 29.78 -15.58
CA ALA A 212 -63.94 31.20 -15.75
C ALA A 212 -64.46 31.80 -14.40
N PRO A 213 -64.10 33.03 -14.02
CA PRO A 213 -64.45 33.64 -12.72
C PRO A 213 -65.95 33.66 -12.41
N GLY A 214 -66.80 33.84 -13.44
CA GLY A 214 -68.27 33.84 -13.28
C GLY A 214 -68.85 32.47 -12.96
N LEU A 215 -68.10 31.37 -13.18
CA LEU A 215 -68.54 29.98 -12.99
C LEU A 215 -67.88 29.36 -11.75
N LYS A 216 -67.04 30.09 -11.01
CA LYS A 216 -66.29 29.54 -9.85
C LYS A 216 -67.15 28.90 -8.75
N ARG A 217 -68.41 29.29 -8.60
CA ARG A 217 -69.35 28.71 -7.62
C ARG A 217 -69.98 27.40 -8.08
N LYS A 218 -69.83 27.01 -9.35
CA LYS A 218 -70.38 25.77 -9.90
C LYS A 218 -69.56 24.53 -9.58
N ILE A 219 -68.24 24.72 -9.34
CA ILE A 219 -67.38 23.66 -8.83
C ILE A 219 -67.12 23.94 -7.35
N LYS A 220 -67.58 23.03 -6.51
CA LYS A 220 -67.32 23.08 -5.06
C LYS A 220 -65.83 22.82 -4.80
N GLY A 221 -65.13 23.73 -4.15
CA GLY A 221 -63.70 23.60 -3.91
C GLY A 221 -63.07 24.87 -3.38
N ILE A 222 -61.73 24.86 -3.29
CA ILE A 222 -60.91 25.95 -2.81
C ILE A 222 -60.26 26.66 -4.04
N VAL A 223 -60.37 27.96 -4.10
CA VAL A 223 -59.68 28.81 -5.07
C VAL A 223 -58.25 29.01 -4.57
N HIS A 224 -57.25 28.56 -5.35
CA HIS A 224 -55.86 28.70 -5.00
C HIS A 224 -55.16 29.90 -5.67
N ASP A 225 -55.55 30.20 -6.91
CA ASP A 225 -54.91 31.25 -7.68
C ASP A 225 -55.87 31.87 -8.71
N GLU A 226 -55.52 33.07 -9.20
CA GLU A 226 -56.19 33.68 -10.34
C GLU A 226 -55.15 34.05 -11.40
N SER A 227 -55.50 33.92 -12.67
CA SER A 227 -54.59 34.32 -13.75
C SER A 227 -54.28 35.83 -13.66
N SER A 228 -53.07 36.24 -14.10
CA SER A 228 -52.63 37.64 -14.10
C SER A 228 -53.60 38.61 -14.83
N THR A 229 -54.45 38.05 -15.71
CA THR A 229 -55.48 38.82 -16.44
C THR A 229 -56.84 38.77 -15.77
N GLY A 230 -57.01 38.08 -14.65
CA GLY A 230 -58.28 37.86 -13.95
C GLY A 230 -59.31 37.05 -14.74
N LYS A 231 -58.94 36.46 -15.87
CA LYS A 231 -59.86 35.69 -16.75
C LYS A 231 -60.04 34.21 -16.36
N THR A 232 -59.18 33.70 -15.49
CA THR A 232 -59.20 32.28 -15.08
C THR A 232 -58.92 32.16 -13.60
N VAL A 233 -59.73 31.35 -12.92
CA VAL A 233 -59.57 31.01 -11.50
C VAL A 233 -59.21 29.53 -11.42
N PHE A 234 -58.24 29.21 -10.59
CA PHE A 234 -57.76 27.86 -10.42
C PHE A 234 -58.41 27.26 -9.15
N ILE A 235 -59.26 26.24 -9.35
CA ILE A 235 -60.06 25.63 -8.28
C ILE A 235 -59.55 24.23 -8.02
N GLU A 236 -59.22 23.93 -6.75
CA GLU A 236 -59.06 22.57 -6.26
C GLU A 236 -60.43 22.06 -5.82
N PRO A 237 -60.98 21.01 -6.44
CA PRO A 237 -62.29 20.50 -6.03
C PRO A 237 -62.29 19.96 -4.61
N ALA A 238 -63.43 20.05 -3.89
CA ALA A 238 -63.52 19.65 -2.50
C ALA A 238 -63.10 18.18 -2.25
N GLU A 239 -63.45 17.27 -3.14
CA GLU A 239 -63.06 15.86 -3.05
C GLU A 239 -61.55 15.69 -3.20
N VAL A 240 -60.89 16.52 -4.01
CA VAL A 240 -59.42 16.52 -4.17
C VAL A 240 -58.77 17.12 -2.94
N VAL A 241 -59.37 18.16 -2.32
CA VAL A 241 -58.86 18.73 -1.05
C VAL A 241 -58.90 17.70 0.07
N GLU A 242 -59.98 16.93 0.21
CA GLU A 242 -60.09 15.87 1.20
C GLU A 242 -59.06 14.76 0.98
N ALA A 243 -58.87 14.34 -0.28
CA ALA A 243 -57.86 13.33 -0.63
C ALA A 243 -56.43 13.82 -0.39
N ASN A 244 -56.10 15.08 -0.71
CA ASN A 244 -54.81 15.67 -0.42
C ASN A 244 -54.54 15.81 1.09
N ASN A 245 -55.56 16.15 1.89
CA ASN A 245 -55.43 16.17 3.34
C ASN A 245 -55.19 14.77 3.91
N ARG A 246 -55.90 13.75 3.36
CA ARG A 246 -55.65 12.35 3.78
C ARG A 246 -54.24 11.87 3.40
N ILE A 247 -53.73 12.27 2.24
CA ILE A 247 -52.32 11.98 1.86
C ILE A 247 -51.38 12.58 2.90
N ARG A 248 -51.53 13.83 3.29
CA ARG A 248 -50.68 14.47 4.30
C ARG A 248 -50.74 13.80 5.66
N GLU A 249 -51.93 13.36 6.08
CA GLU A 249 -52.09 12.56 7.31
C GLU A 249 -51.32 11.25 7.20
N LEU A 250 -51.49 10.54 6.10
CA LEU A 250 -50.81 9.26 5.82
C LEU A 250 -49.27 9.43 5.71
N GLU A 251 -48.76 10.50 5.07
CA GLU A 251 -47.34 10.84 5.07
C GLU A 251 -46.79 11.10 6.47
N GLY A 252 -47.62 11.75 7.33
CA GLY A 252 -47.30 11.92 8.74
C GLY A 252 -47.30 10.60 9.52
N GLU A 253 -48.24 9.70 9.22
CA GLU A 253 -48.30 8.36 9.80
C GLU A 253 -47.10 7.52 9.32
N GLU A 254 -46.76 7.57 8.04
CA GLU A 254 -45.62 6.89 7.46
C GLU A 254 -44.31 7.29 8.15
N ARG A 255 -44.08 8.61 8.29
CA ARG A 255 -42.89 9.13 8.97
C ARG A 255 -42.80 8.65 10.43
N ARG A 256 -43.91 8.66 11.17
CA ARG A 256 -43.94 8.14 12.54
C ARG A 256 -43.64 6.65 12.61
N GLU A 257 -44.19 5.87 11.68
CA GLU A 257 -43.96 4.43 11.62
C GLU A 257 -42.53 4.08 11.27
N ILE A 258 -41.91 4.81 10.30
CA ILE A 258 -40.48 4.70 9.98
C ILE A 258 -39.61 4.95 11.20
N ILE A 259 -39.86 6.05 11.93
CA ILE A 259 -39.12 6.37 13.17
C ILE A 259 -39.30 5.25 14.21
N ARG A 260 -40.49 4.69 14.32
CA ARG A 260 -40.75 3.57 15.23
C ARG A 260 -39.92 2.34 14.86
N ILE A 261 -39.90 1.95 13.59
CA ILE A 261 -39.11 0.82 13.08
C ILE A 261 -37.61 1.01 13.37
N LEU A 262 -37.07 2.20 13.08
CA LEU A 262 -35.67 2.53 13.31
C LEU A 262 -35.32 2.58 14.81
N THR A 263 -36.25 3.07 15.65
CA THR A 263 -36.07 3.10 17.10
C THR A 263 -36.09 1.69 17.69
N ASP A 264 -37.05 0.85 17.30
CA ASP A 264 -37.16 -0.54 17.74
C ASP A 264 -35.89 -1.33 17.36
N PHE A 265 -35.36 -1.13 16.16
CA PHE A 265 -34.09 -1.72 15.74
C PHE A 265 -32.91 -1.20 16.58
N SER A 266 -32.87 0.10 16.85
CA SER A 266 -31.78 0.71 17.64
C SER A 266 -31.78 0.21 19.10
N ILE A 267 -32.93 -0.11 19.67
CA ILE A 267 -33.05 -0.76 20.99
C ILE A 267 -32.39 -2.15 20.95
N ILE A 268 -32.61 -2.91 19.89
CA ILE A 268 -32.07 -4.28 19.74
C ILE A 268 -30.55 -4.27 19.58
N ILE A 269 -29.99 -3.31 18.84
CA ILE A 269 -28.54 -3.21 18.59
C ILE A 269 -27.78 -2.63 19.78
N ARG A 270 -28.40 -1.80 20.61
CA ARG A 270 -27.76 -1.07 21.72
C ARG A 270 -26.88 -1.94 22.63
N PRO A 271 -27.31 -3.12 23.10
CA PRO A 271 -26.44 -4.01 23.89
C PRO A 271 -25.21 -4.52 23.15
N GLN A 272 -25.25 -4.57 21.81
CA GLN A 272 -24.19 -5.10 20.96
C GLN A 272 -23.19 -4.02 20.50
N VAL A 273 -23.49 -2.73 20.75
CA VAL A 273 -22.65 -1.61 20.31
C VAL A 273 -21.17 -1.76 20.71
N PRO A 274 -20.81 -2.19 21.95
CA PRO A 274 -19.40 -2.36 22.28
C PRO A 274 -18.67 -3.37 21.37
N ALA A 275 -19.30 -4.51 21.09
CA ALA A 275 -18.75 -5.53 20.22
C ALA A 275 -18.67 -5.08 18.74
N ILE A 276 -19.67 -4.33 18.28
CA ILE A 276 -19.65 -3.74 16.94
C ILE A 276 -18.52 -2.73 16.83
N LEU A 277 -18.30 -1.88 17.82
CA LEU A 277 -17.19 -0.93 17.83
C LEU A 277 -15.82 -1.64 17.76
N GLN A 278 -15.68 -2.79 18.42
CA GLN A 278 -14.46 -3.61 18.29
C GLN A 278 -14.25 -4.12 16.85
N SER A 279 -15.33 -4.48 16.15
CA SER A 279 -15.23 -4.87 14.74
C SER A 279 -14.87 -3.67 13.83
N TYR A 280 -15.22 -2.44 14.21
CA TYR A 280 -14.76 -1.23 13.52
C TYR A 280 -13.28 -0.92 13.77
N GLU A 281 -12.74 -1.26 14.96
CA GLU A 281 -11.29 -1.18 15.20
C GLU A 281 -10.51 -2.13 14.28
N PHE A 282 -11.02 -3.34 14.06
CA PHE A 282 -10.47 -4.27 13.06
C PHE A 282 -10.54 -3.69 11.64
N LEU A 283 -11.69 -3.11 11.25
CA LEU A 283 -11.84 -2.49 9.94
C LEU A 283 -10.85 -1.31 9.73
N ALA A 284 -10.64 -0.52 10.78
CA ALA A 284 -9.65 0.56 10.80
C ALA A 284 -8.22 0.04 10.58
N GLU A 285 -7.86 -1.07 11.26
CA GLU A 285 -6.54 -1.69 11.15
C GLU A 285 -6.31 -2.27 9.75
N ILE A 286 -7.31 -2.92 9.18
CA ILE A 286 -7.23 -3.43 7.80
C ILE A 286 -7.04 -2.30 6.78
N ASP A 287 -7.78 -1.18 6.89
CA ASP A 287 -7.62 -0.01 6.01
C ASP A 287 -6.21 0.60 6.14
N PHE A 288 -5.70 0.68 7.36
CA PHE A 288 -4.34 1.16 7.65
C PHE A 288 -3.26 0.26 7.06
N ILE A 289 -3.35 -1.06 7.26
CA ILE A 289 -2.42 -2.04 6.68
C ILE A 289 -2.48 -1.99 5.15
N ARG A 290 -3.68 -1.90 4.58
CA ARG A 290 -3.89 -1.73 3.14
C ARG A 290 -3.22 -0.47 2.61
N ALA A 291 -3.34 0.66 3.30
CA ALA A 291 -2.70 1.91 2.92
C ALA A 291 -1.16 1.79 2.92
N LYS A 292 -0.58 1.14 3.95
CA LYS A 292 0.85 0.83 4.02
C LYS A 292 1.27 -0.08 2.85
N ALA A 293 0.50 -1.11 2.53
CA ALA A 293 0.79 -2.04 1.44
C ALA A 293 0.80 -1.34 0.08
N HIS A 294 -0.19 -0.50 -0.22
CA HIS A 294 -0.22 0.30 -1.44
C HIS A 294 0.96 1.27 -1.56
N PHE A 295 1.35 1.90 -0.44
CA PHE A 295 2.53 2.77 -0.42
C PHE A 295 3.81 1.95 -0.67
N SER A 296 3.93 0.78 -0.04
CA SER A 296 5.07 -0.13 -0.20
C SER A 296 5.23 -0.63 -1.63
N ILE A 297 4.14 -1.01 -2.28
CA ILE A 297 4.14 -1.39 -3.71
C ILE A 297 4.58 -0.21 -4.58
N GLN A 298 4.05 0.99 -4.34
CA GLN A 298 4.40 2.19 -5.11
C GLN A 298 5.88 2.55 -5.02
N THR A 299 6.52 2.27 -3.89
CA THR A 299 7.94 2.58 -3.63
C THR A 299 8.87 1.39 -3.86
N ASN A 300 8.35 0.23 -4.30
CA ASN A 300 9.07 -1.04 -4.38
C ASN A 300 9.75 -1.41 -3.06
N ALA A 301 9.04 -1.21 -1.96
CA ALA A 301 9.53 -1.52 -0.64
C ALA A 301 9.52 -3.03 -0.38
N THR A 302 10.48 -3.49 0.41
CA THR A 302 10.65 -4.89 0.82
C THR A 302 10.76 -4.97 2.34
N LYS A 303 10.62 -6.17 2.87
CA LYS A 303 10.95 -6.46 4.27
C LYS A 303 12.41 -6.92 4.33
N PRO A 304 13.34 -6.15 4.94
CA PRO A 304 14.69 -6.61 5.18
C PRO A 304 14.74 -7.70 6.26
N SER A 305 15.87 -8.39 6.37
CA SER A 305 16.13 -9.28 7.51
C SER A 305 16.21 -8.45 8.79
N LEU A 306 15.19 -8.57 9.63
CA LEU A 306 15.11 -7.82 10.90
C LEU A 306 15.89 -8.55 11.98
N GLU A 307 16.70 -7.81 12.77
CA GLU A 307 17.52 -8.36 13.84
C GLU A 307 17.33 -7.59 15.15
N ASP A 308 17.18 -8.32 16.27
CA ASP A 308 17.07 -7.70 17.61
C ASP A 308 18.45 -7.31 18.16
N LYS A 309 19.17 -6.53 17.37
CA LYS A 309 20.45 -5.92 17.72
C LYS A 309 20.64 -4.63 16.92
N GLN A 310 21.63 -3.83 17.27
CA GLN A 310 21.95 -2.59 16.56
C GLN A 310 22.87 -2.94 15.38
N ILE A 311 22.32 -2.84 14.18
CA ILE A 311 23.01 -3.04 12.90
C ILE A 311 22.30 -2.27 11.78
N LEU A 312 23.05 -1.70 10.88
CA LEU A 312 22.59 -1.20 9.59
C LEU A 312 23.52 -1.82 8.53
N ASP A 313 23.04 -2.79 7.79
CA ASP A 313 23.71 -3.35 6.63
C ASP A 313 22.71 -3.35 5.47
N TRP A 314 22.61 -2.17 4.86
CA TRP A 314 21.61 -1.88 3.85
C TRP A 314 22.22 -1.82 2.46
N THR A 315 21.63 -2.55 1.57
CA THR A 315 22.00 -2.57 0.15
C THR A 315 20.87 -1.95 -0.66
N MET A 316 21.23 -1.04 -1.57
CA MET A 316 20.31 -0.36 -2.49
C MET A 316 19.15 0.36 -1.79
N ALA A 317 19.38 0.97 -0.63
CA ALA A 317 18.38 1.74 0.09
C ALA A 317 18.04 3.04 -0.68
N ILE A 318 16.75 3.32 -0.83
CA ILE A 318 16.26 4.46 -1.62
C ILE A 318 15.37 5.34 -0.74
N HIS A 319 15.57 6.66 -0.80
CA HIS A 319 14.69 7.61 -0.13
C HIS A 319 13.33 7.68 -0.84
N PRO A 320 12.21 7.23 -0.23
CA PRO A 320 10.93 7.07 -0.93
C PRO A 320 10.36 8.38 -1.48
N LEU A 321 10.44 9.48 -0.73
CA LEU A 321 9.94 10.77 -1.22
C LEU A 321 10.78 11.30 -2.39
N LEU A 322 12.09 11.10 -2.36
CA LEU A 322 12.96 11.47 -3.47
C LEU A 322 12.68 10.59 -4.70
N GLN A 323 12.43 9.30 -4.50
CA GLN A 323 12.02 8.37 -5.57
C GLN A 323 10.75 8.85 -6.26
N LEU A 324 9.70 9.18 -5.49
CA LEU A 324 8.44 9.66 -6.01
C LEU A 324 8.57 11.02 -6.72
N SER A 325 9.41 11.92 -6.19
CA SER A 325 9.68 13.22 -6.80
C SER A 325 10.43 13.09 -8.13
N LEU A 326 11.50 12.30 -8.18
CA LEU A 326 12.33 12.14 -9.38
C LEU A 326 11.61 11.31 -10.45
N ALA A 327 10.75 10.37 -10.08
CA ALA A 327 9.93 9.60 -11.01
C ALA A 327 9.02 10.51 -11.87
N LYS A 328 8.51 11.63 -11.32
CA LYS A 328 7.74 12.63 -12.06
C LYS A 328 8.54 13.27 -13.20
N HIS A 329 9.86 13.25 -13.12
CA HIS A 329 10.79 13.81 -14.11
C HIS A 329 11.56 12.72 -14.89
N ASN A 330 11.10 11.46 -14.83
CA ASN A 330 11.77 10.30 -15.45
C ASN A 330 13.24 10.13 -15.02
N LYS A 331 13.59 10.57 -13.82
CA LYS A 331 14.93 10.41 -13.23
C LYS A 331 14.91 9.30 -12.18
N LYS A 332 16.04 8.59 -12.07
CA LYS A 332 16.21 7.56 -11.04
C LYS A 332 17.02 8.09 -9.87
N VAL A 333 16.68 7.65 -8.66
CA VAL A 333 17.49 7.89 -7.46
C VAL A 333 18.72 6.99 -7.52
N VAL A 334 19.85 7.50 -7.08
CA VAL A 334 21.04 6.68 -6.82
C VAL A 334 20.85 6.01 -5.46
N PRO A 335 20.86 4.67 -5.39
CA PRO A 335 20.67 3.94 -4.15
C PRO A 335 21.84 4.16 -3.17
N LEU A 336 21.54 4.03 -1.88
CA LEU A 336 22.50 4.10 -0.79
C LEU A 336 22.85 2.69 -0.32
N ASP A 337 24.16 2.37 -0.30
CA ASP A 337 24.73 1.22 0.39
C ASP A 337 25.41 1.75 1.67
N ILE A 338 25.04 1.22 2.83
CA ILE A 338 25.58 1.66 4.13
C ILE A 338 25.73 0.48 5.07
N GLU A 339 26.86 0.43 5.76
CA GLU A 339 27.16 -0.60 6.76
C GLU A 339 27.59 0.06 8.07
N LEU A 340 26.86 -0.24 9.16
CA LEU A 340 27.23 0.09 10.55
C LEU A 340 27.10 -1.18 11.38
N THR A 341 28.21 -1.57 11.99
CA THR A 341 28.31 -2.80 12.79
C THR A 341 28.84 -2.48 14.19
N LYS A 342 28.89 -3.47 15.06
CA LYS A 342 29.47 -3.29 16.41
C LYS A 342 30.90 -2.76 16.39
N ASN A 343 31.68 -3.06 15.35
CA ASN A 343 33.07 -2.63 15.20
C ASN A 343 33.21 -1.29 14.47
N GLN A 344 32.21 -0.88 13.69
CA GLN A 344 32.17 0.38 12.94
C GLN A 344 30.80 1.02 13.17
N ARG A 345 30.64 1.65 14.34
CA ARG A 345 29.35 2.17 14.81
C ARG A 345 29.02 3.56 14.28
N ILE A 346 30.05 4.42 14.15
CA ILE A 346 29.87 5.81 13.72
C ILE A 346 30.55 6.00 12.38
N LEU A 347 29.76 6.42 11.39
CA LEU A 347 30.24 6.76 10.06
C LEU A 347 30.38 8.26 9.91
N ILE A 348 31.59 8.74 9.59
CA ILE A 348 31.87 10.15 9.28
C ILE A 348 31.88 10.33 7.78
N ILE A 349 30.88 11.01 7.24
CA ILE A 349 30.74 11.26 5.81
C ILE A 349 31.37 12.61 5.46
N SER A 350 32.30 12.62 4.53
CA SER A 350 32.90 13.81 3.95
C SER A 350 32.73 13.87 2.44
N GLY A 351 32.93 15.03 1.85
CA GLY A 351 32.74 15.24 0.42
C GLY A 351 32.14 16.60 0.09
N PRO A 352 31.85 16.91 -1.17
CA PRO A 352 31.26 18.20 -1.56
C PRO A 352 29.84 18.37 -1.01
N ASN A 353 29.40 19.62 -0.77
CA ASN A 353 28.05 19.89 -0.25
C ASN A 353 26.96 19.40 -1.17
N ALA A 354 27.10 19.58 -2.47
CA ALA A 354 26.19 19.06 -3.48
C ALA A 354 26.30 17.52 -3.69
N GLY A 355 27.12 16.81 -2.89
CA GLY A 355 27.36 15.37 -3.03
C GLY A 355 26.25 14.47 -2.50
N GLY A 356 25.25 15.02 -1.81
CA GLY A 356 24.13 14.24 -1.25
C GLY A 356 24.31 13.78 0.21
N LYS A 357 25.24 14.38 0.97
CA LYS A 357 25.51 14.03 2.39
C LYS A 357 24.25 14.10 3.26
N SER A 358 23.54 15.23 3.24
CA SER A 358 22.31 15.45 4.03
C SER A 358 21.16 14.53 3.56
N VAL A 359 21.12 14.18 2.26
CA VAL A 359 20.16 13.21 1.74
C VAL A 359 20.45 11.80 2.28
N CYS A 360 21.72 11.43 2.38
CA CYS A 360 22.13 10.16 2.99
C CYS A 360 21.65 10.08 4.46
N LEU A 361 21.89 11.12 5.27
CA LEU A 361 21.41 11.19 6.65
C LEU A 361 19.89 11.07 6.75
N LYS A 362 19.16 11.86 5.95
CA LYS A 362 17.69 11.81 5.91
C LYS A 362 17.17 10.44 5.46
N THR A 363 17.86 9.79 4.51
CA THR A 363 17.51 8.44 4.08
C THR A 363 17.61 7.45 5.23
N VAL A 364 18.74 7.48 5.97
CA VAL A 364 18.94 6.59 7.12
C VAL A 364 17.88 6.84 8.18
N GLY A 365 17.65 8.11 8.55
CA GLY A 365 16.64 8.47 9.55
C GLY A 365 15.22 8.06 9.18
N LEU A 366 14.82 8.37 7.93
CA LEU A 366 13.47 8.08 7.45
C LEU A 366 13.21 6.57 7.34
N LEU A 367 14.11 5.82 6.73
CA LEU A 367 13.92 4.37 6.55
C LEU A 367 13.96 3.62 7.88
N GLN A 368 14.86 3.99 8.80
CA GLN A 368 14.88 3.38 10.13
C GLN A 368 13.60 3.68 10.92
N TYR A 369 13.10 4.91 10.83
CA TYR A 369 11.86 5.29 11.49
C TYR A 369 10.64 4.58 10.88
N MET A 370 10.54 4.52 9.55
CA MET A 370 9.50 3.77 8.84
C MET A 370 9.49 2.31 9.26
N LEU A 371 10.66 1.66 9.28
CA LEU A 371 10.80 0.25 9.66
C LEU A 371 10.25 0.01 11.07
N GLN A 372 10.60 0.86 12.04
CA GLN A 372 10.16 0.75 13.43
C GLN A 372 8.71 1.25 13.66
N CYS A 373 8.08 1.85 12.65
CA CYS A 373 6.64 2.06 12.56
C CYS A 373 5.89 0.89 11.85
N GLY A 374 6.58 -0.22 11.58
CA GLY A 374 6.01 -1.39 10.91
C GLY A 374 5.67 -1.13 9.44
N MET A 375 6.54 -0.41 8.72
CA MET A 375 6.42 -0.18 7.28
C MET A 375 7.58 -0.86 6.55
N PRO A 376 7.33 -1.66 5.51
CA PRO A 376 8.37 -2.08 4.57
C PRO A 376 9.11 -0.88 3.97
N VAL A 377 10.36 -1.05 3.62
CA VAL A 377 11.24 0.03 3.18
C VAL A 377 11.88 -0.28 1.82
N PRO A 378 12.07 0.73 0.95
CA PRO A 378 12.65 0.53 -0.36
C PRO A 378 14.15 0.26 -0.28
N MET A 379 14.50 -1.01 -0.11
CA MET A 379 15.87 -1.52 -0.11
C MET A 379 15.89 -2.97 -0.61
N HIS A 380 17.09 -3.52 -0.82
CA HIS A 380 17.21 -4.91 -1.27
C HIS A 380 16.85 -5.87 -0.12
N GLU A 381 16.18 -6.98 -0.42
CA GLU A 381 15.76 -8.00 0.55
C GLU A 381 16.89 -8.60 1.40
N ARG A 382 18.12 -8.62 0.85
CA ARG A 382 19.32 -9.11 1.55
C ARG A 382 19.84 -8.13 2.61
N SER A 383 19.23 -6.95 2.74
CA SER A 383 19.62 -5.99 3.78
C SER A 383 19.31 -6.52 5.16
N HIS A 384 20.21 -6.24 6.11
CA HIS A 384 20.00 -6.52 7.53
C HIS A 384 19.71 -5.22 8.26
N ALA A 385 18.62 -5.16 8.96
CA ALA A 385 18.18 -3.99 9.70
C ALA A 385 17.98 -4.34 11.17
N GLY A 386 18.71 -3.62 12.02
CA GLY A 386 18.59 -3.71 13.47
C GLY A 386 17.58 -2.72 14.02
N LEU A 387 17.32 -2.82 15.32
CA LEU A 387 16.39 -1.96 16.05
C LEU A 387 17.13 -1.04 16.99
N PHE A 388 16.73 0.22 17.02
CA PHE A 388 17.28 1.22 17.92
C PHE A 388 16.24 1.63 18.95
N GLY A 389 16.70 1.85 20.21
CA GLY A 389 15.84 2.33 21.31
C GLY A 389 15.59 3.84 21.24
N SER A 390 16.41 4.56 20.50
CA SER A 390 16.26 6.01 20.30
C SER A 390 16.92 6.47 19.01
N ILE A 391 16.33 7.50 18.42
CA ILE A 391 16.92 8.18 17.27
C ILE A 391 17.00 9.67 17.59
N PHE A 392 18.19 10.24 17.41
CA PHE A 392 18.47 11.66 17.61
C PHE A 392 18.93 12.25 16.29
N ILE A 393 18.35 13.38 15.91
CA ILE A 393 18.80 14.08 14.71
C ILE A 393 19.15 15.53 15.00
N ASP A 394 20.15 16.01 14.28
CA ASP A 394 20.53 17.41 14.19
C ASP A 394 20.79 17.73 12.71
N ILE A 395 19.70 18.04 11.98
CA ILE A 395 19.68 18.26 10.54
C ILE A 395 18.93 19.55 10.22
N GLY A 396 19.53 20.37 9.36
CA GLY A 396 18.96 21.64 8.88
C GLY A 396 19.22 22.81 9.82
N ASP A 397 19.18 24.01 9.24
CA ASP A 397 19.34 25.26 9.98
C ASP A 397 18.06 25.58 10.76
N GLU A 398 18.16 25.63 12.09
CA GLU A 398 17.09 26.16 12.95
C GLU A 398 17.13 27.69 12.92
N GLN A 399 16.82 28.28 11.77
CA GLN A 399 16.58 29.72 11.65
C GLN A 399 15.10 30.00 11.92
N SER A 400 14.64 29.88 13.15
CA SER A 400 13.39 30.50 13.53
C SER A 400 13.66 31.95 13.92
N ILE A 401 12.91 32.87 13.31
CA ILE A 401 12.95 34.30 13.66
C ILE A 401 12.51 34.54 15.11
N GLU A 402 11.90 33.52 15.73
CA GLU A 402 11.36 33.57 17.11
C GLU A 402 12.36 33.12 18.18
N ASP A 403 13.41 32.36 17.82
CA ASP A 403 14.47 31.97 18.76
C ASP A 403 15.74 32.77 18.49
N ASP A 404 16.12 33.64 19.43
CA ASP A 404 17.37 34.47 19.44
C ASP A 404 18.67 33.64 19.49
N LEU A 405 18.60 32.32 19.42
CA LEU A 405 19.75 31.43 19.43
C LEU A 405 20.43 31.39 18.05
N SER A 406 21.71 31.63 18.00
CA SER A 406 22.49 31.41 16.79
C SER A 406 22.47 29.92 16.42
N THR A 407 22.56 29.57 15.13
CA THR A 407 22.62 28.20 14.60
C THR A 407 23.60 27.33 15.42
N TYR A 408 24.74 27.84 15.79
CA TYR A 408 25.73 27.13 16.60
C TYR A 408 25.23 26.78 18.02
N SER A 409 24.52 27.71 18.66
CA SER A 409 23.98 27.48 20.02
C SER A 409 22.88 26.41 20.00
N SER A 410 22.07 26.36 18.95
CA SER A 410 21.07 25.32 18.74
C SER A 410 21.71 23.94 18.55
N HIS A 411 22.76 23.84 17.71
CA HIS A 411 23.54 22.62 17.56
C HIS A 411 24.14 22.15 18.89
N LEU A 412 24.74 23.03 19.67
CA LEU A 412 25.30 22.67 20.98
C LEU A 412 24.22 22.20 21.97
N THR A 413 23.03 22.79 21.94
CA THR A 413 21.90 22.37 22.77
C THR A 413 21.44 20.96 22.39
N ASN A 414 21.36 20.67 21.10
CA ASN A 414 21.06 19.33 20.59
C ASN A 414 22.13 18.33 21.01
N MET A 415 23.44 18.67 20.86
CA MET A 415 24.55 17.83 21.31
C MET A 415 24.51 17.56 22.81
N LYS A 416 24.21 18.55 23.62
CA LYS A 416 24.05 18.40 25.08
C LYS A 416 22.94 17.40 25.41
N THR A 417 21.82 17.48 24.73
CA THR A 417 20.67 16.55 24.91
C THR A 417 21.03 15.13 24.47
N MET A 418 21.67 14.99 23.31
CA MET A 418 22.17 13.73 22.80
C MET A 418 23.17 13.09 23.74
N MET A 419 24.21 13.85 24.17
CA MET A 419 25.21 13.35 25.12
C MET A 419 24.60 12.87 26.44
N LYS A 420 23.54 13.52 26.92
CA LYS A 420 22.86 13.11 28.15
C LYS A 420 22.07 11.82 27.98
N SER A 421 21.39 11.65 26.84
CA SER A 421 20.35 10.62 26.67
C SER A 421 20.76 9.43 25.80
N CYS A 422 21.83 9.55 25.00
CA CYS A 422 22.26 8.45 24.11
C CYS A 422 22.98 7.34 24.89
N ASN A 423 22.87 6.13 24.35
CA ASN A 423 23.48 4.89 24.82
C ASN A 423 23.83 3.97 23.63
N GLU A 424 24.23 2.73 23.88
CA GLU A 424 24.58 1.75 22.85
C GLU A 424 23.41 1.35 21.92
N ARG A 425 22.16 1.61 22.33
CA ARG A 425 20.96 1.37 21.51
C ARG A 425 20.47 2.64 20.78
N SER A 426 21.28 3.68 20.74
CA SER A 426 20.91 4.96 20.13
C SER A 426 21.51 5.10 18.73
N LEU A 427 20.74 5.68 17.82
CA LEU A 427 21.20 6.14 16.50
C LEU A 427 21.24 7.67 16.50
N ILE A 428 22.40 8.26 16.20
CA ILE A 428 22.57 9.71 16.06
C ILE A 428 22.81 10.08 14.60
N LEU A 429 22.17 11.12 14.13
CA LEU A 429 22.28 11.62 12.76
C LEU A 429 22.56 13.13 12.82
N ILE A 430 23.79 13.53 12.49
CA ILE A 430 24.25 14.91 12.66
C ILE A 430 24.76 15.44 11.33
N ASP A 431 24.18 16.54 10.86
CA ASP A 431 24.63 17.21 9.65
C ASP A 431 25.57 18.38 10.00
N GLU A 432 26.58 18.59 9.18
CA GLU A 432 27.59 19.66 9.30
C GLU A 432 28.20 19.79 10.73
N PHE A 433 28.56 18.65 11.32
CA PHE A 433 29.02 18.54 12.69
C PHE A 433 30.22 19.48 13.01
N GLY A 434 30.02 20.36 13.98
CA GLY A 434 31.00 21.39 14.40
C GLY A 434 30.88 22.71 13.63
N GLY A 435 30.01 22.81 12.62
CA GLY A 435 29.81 24.02 11.84
C GLY A 435 29.18 25.18 12.61
N GLY A 436 29.13 26.35 12.00
CA GLY A 436 28.46 27.55 12.55
C GLY A 436 29.28 28.41 13.49
N THR A 437 30.59 28.13 13.71
CA THR A 437 31.49 28.92 14.55
C THR A 437 32.91 28.93 13.96
N GLU A 438 33.85 29.54 14.70
CA GLU A 438 35.26 29.55 14.34
C GLU A 438 35.78 28.10 14.15
N PRO A 439 36.42 27.79 13.01
CA PRO A 439 36.71 26.41 12.62
C PRO A 439 37.58 25.61 13.60
N GLN A 440 38.57 26.22 14.24
CA GLN A 440 39.47 25.51 15.15
C GLN A 440 38.74 25.12 16.44
N ILE A 441 37.98 26.04 17.02
CA ILE A 441 37.22 25.79 18.26
C ILE A 441 36.04 24.85 17.98
N GLY A 442 35.30 25.10 16.91
CA GLY A 442 34.18 24.24 16.51
C GLY A 442 34.63 22.80 16.26
N GLY A 443 35.74 22.62 15.53
CA GLY A 443 36.34 21.32 15.29
C GLY A 443 36.80 20.60 16.55
N ALA A 444 37.44 21.32 17.49
CA ALA A 444 37.91 20.73 18.75
C ALA A 444 36.75 20.30 19.66
N ILE A 445 35.67 21.09 19.73
CA ILE A 445 34.46 20.75 20.50
C ILE A 445 33.76 19.53 19.87
N ALA A 446 33.64 19.52 18.56
CA ALA A 446 33.05 18.40 17.83
C ALA A 446 33.81 17.09 18.06
N GLU A 447 35.15 17.13 18.04
CA GLU A 447 35.99 15.97 18.32
C GLU A 447 35.82 15.45 19.75
N ALA A 448 35.79 16.36 20.73
CA ALA A 448 35.54 15.99 22.12
C ALA A 448 34.17 15.35 22.33
N VAL A 449 33.13 15.85 21.66
CA VAL A 449 31.77 15.29 21.69
C VAL A 449 31.72 13.92 20.97
N LEU A 450 32.37 13.79 19.82
CA LEU A 450 32.48 12.53 19.08
C LEU A 450 33.14 11.43 19.92
N LYS A 451 34.22 11.77 20.64
CA LYS A 451 34.87 10.86 21.58
C LYS A 451 33.88 10.33 22.62
N ARG A 452 33.03 11.21 23.19
CA ARG A 452 32.00 10.79 24.16
C ARG A 452 30.93 9.89 23.56
N PHE A 453 30.50 10.16 22.35
CA PHE A 453 29.56 9.25 21.64
C PHE A 453 30.20 7.87 21.40
N ASN A 454 31.46 7.84 20.98
CA ASN A 454 32.15 6.57 20.76
C ASN A 454 32.36 5.78 22.06
N GLU A 455 32.74 6.45 23.18
CA GLU A 455 32.87 5.84 24.51
C GLU A 455 31.54 5.23 25.00
N LYS A 456 30.39 5.82 24.65
CA LYS A 456 29.06 5.33 24.99
C LYS A 456 28.58 4.18 24.09
N GLY A 457 29.34 3.79 23.07
CA GLY A 457 28.95 2.74 22.14
C GLY A 457 27.82 3.12 21.17
N THR A 458 27.54 4.42 21.01
CA THR A 458 26.45 4.95 20.19
C THR A 458 26.69 4.66 18.72
N PHE A 459 25.63 4.36 17.98
CA PHE A 459 25.63 4.25 16.52
C PHE A 459 25.32 5.62 15.90
N GLY A 460 25.88 5.90 14.72
CA GLY A 460 25.58 7.18 14.10
C GLY A 460 26.12 7.39 12.70
N VAL A 461 25.51 8.37 12.02
CA VAL A 461 26.00 8.90 10.75
C VAL A 461 26.17 10.40 10.92
N ILE A 462 27.35 10.89 10.64
CA ILE A 462 27.74 12.28 10.89
C ILE A 462 28.37 12.84 9.62
N THR A 463 27.95 14.02 9.17
CA THR A 463 28.63 14.70 8.09
C THR A 463 29.53 15.82 8.64
N THR A 464 30.65 16.04 8.01
CA THR A 464 31.57 17.09 8.43
C THR A 464 32.50 17.55 7.31
N HIS A 465 33.01 18.78 7.46
CA HIS A 465 34.10 19.35 6.67
C HIS A 465 35.44 19.37 7.40
N TYR A 466 35.43 19.06 8.71
CA TYR A 466 36.63 19.19 9.56
C TYR A 466 37.59 18.02 9.42
N GLN A 467 38.87 18.34 9.20
CA GLN A 467 39.94 17.35 9.02
C GLN A 467 40.24 16.56 10.31
N ASN A 468 40.22 17.21 11.47
CA ASN A 468 40.48 16.55 12.75
C ASN A 468 39.49 15.40 13.01
N LEU A 469 38.21 15.54 12.62
CA LEU A 469 37.23 14.47 12.76
C LEU A 469 37.51 13.28 11.80
N LYS A 470 38.06 13.57 10.62
CA LYS A 470 38.50 12.51 9.68
C LYS A 470 39.68 11.73 10.23
N HIS A 471 40.68 12.43 10.82
CA HIS A 471 41.80 11.77 11.48
C HIS A 471 41.35 11.01 12.73
N PHE A 472 40.42 11.57 13.53
CA PHE A 472 39.85 10.83 14.65
C PHE A 472 39.33 9.45 14.25
N ALA A 473 38.68 9.34 13.10
CA ALA A 473 38.17 8.07 12.59
C ALA A 473 39.26 7.08 12.12
N GLU A 474 40.48 7.60 11.79
CA GLU A 474 41.63 6.76 11.45
C GLU A 474 42.30 6.18 12.70
N ASP A 475 42.29 6.94 13.80
CA ASP A 475 43.01 6.64 15.05
C ASP A 475 42.17 5.90 16.10
N HIS A 476 40.84 5.82 15.92
CA HIS A 476 39.94 5.30 16.96
C HIS A 476 39.03 4.19 16.43
N GLU A 477 39.04 3.04 17.09
CA GLU A 477 38.10 1.95 16.82
C GLU A 477 36.66 2.38 17.08
N GLY A 478 35.73 1.85 16.30
CA GLY A 478 34.30 2.18 16.41
C GLY A 478 33.83 3.31 15.50
N VAL A 479 34.77 4.08 14.92
CA VAL A 479 34.46 5.16 13.97
C VAL A 479 35.11 4.84 12.62
N VAL A 480 34.40 5.12 11.52
CA VAL A 480 34.88 4.88 10.17
C VAL A 480 34.62 6.09 9.26
N ASN A 481 35.54 6.37 8.36
CA ASN A 481 35.38 7.40 7.35
C ASN A 481 34.54 6.90 6.16
N GLY A 482 33.80 7.81 5.54
CA GLY A 482 33.10 7.61 4.29
C GLY A 482 33.22 8.83 3.36
N ALA A 483 33.28 8.57 2.08
CA ALA A 483 33.38 9.58 1.05
C ALA A 483 32.15 9.59 0.14
N MET A 484 31.56 10.77 -0.10
CA MET A 484 30.64 10.96 -1.22
C MET A 484 31.43 11.10 -2.51
N LEU A 485 31.17 10.23 -3.46
CA LEU A 485 31.93 10.16 -4.72
C LEU A 485 31.60 11.32 -5.65
N TYR A 486 32.62 11.81 -6.34
CA TYR A 486 32.54 12.89 -7.31
C TYR A 486 33.29 12.53 -8.60
N ASP A 487 32.66 12.76 -9.75
CA ASP A 487 33.30 12.57 -11.06
C ASP A 487 34.03 13.85 -11.46
N ARG A 488 35.36 13.81 -11.49
CA ARG A 488 36.20 14.94 -11.89
C ARG A 488 36.11 15.27 -13.38
N HIS A 489 35.95 14.26 -14.25
CA HIS A 489 35.91 14.49 -15.68
C HIS A 489 34.61 15.16 -16.09
N LEU A 490 33.49 14.68 -15.54
CA LEU A 490 32.17 15.25 -15.79
C LEU A 490 31.84 16.39 -14.82
N MET A 491 32.70 16.65 -13.82
CA MET A 491 32.52 17.67 -12.81
C MET A 491 31.14 17.60 -12.14
N GLN A 492 30.72 16.39 -11.74
CA GLN A 492 29.40 16.18 -11.13
C GLN A 492 29.43 15.17 -9.98
N ALA A 493 28.50 15.34 -9.02
CA ALA A 493 28.30 14.40 -7.93
C ALA A 493 27.74 13.08 -8.45
N LEU A 494 28.26 11.98 -7.93
CA LEU A 494 27.79 10.63 -8.25
C LEU A 494 26.71 10.15 -7.27
N PHE A 495 26.53 10.85 -6.14
CA PHE A 495 25.60 10.51 -5.06
C PHE A 495 25.78 9.09 -4.49
N GLN A 496 26.99 8.55 -4.60
CA GLN A 496 27.36 7.24 -4.09
C GLN A 496 28.25 7.41 -2.87
N LEU A 497 27.97 6.64 -1.82
CA LEU A 497 28.77 6.59 -0.59
C LEU A 497 29.80 5.46 -0.74
N GLN A 498 31.05 5.75 -0.36
CA GLN A 498 32.12 4.76 -0.24
C GLN A 498 32.67 4.80 1.18
N ILE A 499 32.53 3.69 1.91
CA ILE A 499 33.02 3.57 3.30
C ILE A 499 34.49 3.13 3.30
N GLY A 500 35.27 3.60 4.28
CA GLY A 500 36.64 3.22 4.58
C GLY A 500 37.69 4.28 4.28
N ASN A 501 37.38 5.33 3.53
CA ASN A 501 38.30 6.43 3.27
C ASN A 501 37.61 7.79 3.42
N PRO A 502 38.32 8.83 3.88
CA PRO A 502 37.77 10.19 3.93
C PRO A 502 37.61 10.79 2.53
N GLY A 503 36.57 11.61 2.32
CA GLY A 503 36.32 12.32 1.06
C GLY A 503 37.00 13.68 1.01
N SER A 504 37.29 14.16 -0.22
CA SER A 504 37.71 15.53 -0.50
C SER A 504 36.50 16.46 -0.63
N SER A 505 36.70 17.74 -0.35
CA SER A 505 35.67 18.78 -0.56
C SER A 505 35.46 19.15 -2.04
N PHE A 506 36.42 18.88 -2.90
CA PHE A 506 36.48 19.28 -4.31
C PHE A 506 36.27 20.79 -4.53
N ALA A 507 36.64 21.63 -3.55
CA ALA A 507 36.38 23.06 -3.57
C ALA A 507 36.99 23.75 -4.79
N VAL A 508 38.24 23.40 -5.12
CA VAL A 508 39.00 23.96 -6.27
C VAL A 508 38.32 23.58 -7.59
N GLU A 509 37.92 22.32 -7.74
CA GLU A 509 37.25 21.82 -8.94
C GLU A 509 35.85 22.47 -9.13
N ILE A 510 35.14 22.66 -8.05
CA ILE A 510 33.84 23.34 -8.07
C ILE A 510 34.01 24.83 -8.44
N ALA A 511 35.02 25.52 -7.87
CA ALA A 511 35.32 26.89 -8.22
C ALA A 511 35.60 27.06 -9.74
N ARG A 512 36.37 26.14 -10.33
CA ARG A 512 36.62 26.11 -11.78
C ARG A 512 35.33 25.92 -12.57
N LYS A 513 34.49 24.99 -12.15
CA LYS A 513 33.21 24.70 -12.80
C LYS A 513 32.27 25.90 -12.84
N ILE A 514 32.25 26.66 -11.76
CA ILE A 514 31.43 27.88 -11.63
C ILE A 514 32.01 29.02 -12.48
N GLY A 515 33.28 28.92 -12.92
CA GLY A 515 33.94 29.92 -13.77
C GLY A 515 34.71 30.98 -12.97
N LEU A 516 35.17 30.68 -11.75
CA LEU A 516 36.11 31.57 -11.05
C LEU A 516 37.37 31.74 -11.88
N PRO A 517 37.95 32.98 -11.98
CA PRO A 517 39.19 33.21 -12.70
C PRO A 517 40.33 32.31 -12.16
N GLU A 518 41.13 31.74 -13.07
CA GLU A 518 42.22 30.82 -12.68
C GLU A 518 43.28 31.49 -11.79
N GLU A 519 43.46 32.80 -11.94
CA GLU A 519 44.34 33.61 -11.08
C GLU A 519 43.89 33.55 -9.60
N VAL A 520 42.58 33.70 -9.34
CA VAL A 520 42.02 33.61 -7.97
C VAL A 520 42.19 32.19 -7.40
N ILE A 521 42.02 31.17 -8.26
CA ILE A 521 42.21 29.78 -7.86
C ILE A 521 43.67 29.47 -7.57
N ALA A 522 44.60 30.04 -8.34
CA ALA A 522 46.04 29.91 -8.11
C ALA A 522 46.46 30.58 -6.81
N ASP A 523 46.00 31.81 -6.58
CA ASP A 523 46.27 32.53 -5.32
C ASP A 523 45.72 31.78 -4.08
N ALA A 524 44.50 31.31 -4.17
CA ALA A 524 43.90 30.50 -3.10
C ALA A 524 44.70 29.20 -2.85
N SER A 525 45.20 28.60 -3.91
CA SER A 525 46.03 27.38 -3.83
C SER A 525 47.39 27.65 -3.18
N GLU A 526 47.98 28.84 -3.42
CA GLU A 526 49.22 29.27 -2.80
C GLU A 526 49.02 29.56 -1.32
N ILE A 527 47.91 30.23 -0.95
CA ILE A 527 47.56 30.52 0.44
C ILE A 527 47.38 29.26 1.28
N VAL A 528 46.69 28.24 0.74
CA VAL A 528 46.44 26.96 1.45
C VAL A 528 47.70 26.10 1.54
N GLY A 529 48.63 26.26 0.62
CA GLY A 529 49.88 25.51 0.55
C GLY A 529 49.78 24.25 -0.35
N SER A 530 50.89 24.02 -1.08
CA SER A 530 50.94 22.91 -2.07
C SER A 530 50.86 21.51 -1.44
N GLU A 531 51.32 21.34 -0.19
CA GLU A 531 51.24 20.05 0.51
C GLU A 531 49.81 19.62 0.78
N TYR A 532 48.96 20.57 1.23
CA TYR A 532 47.53 20.28 1.47
C TYR A 532 46.80 19.89 0.21
N ILE A 533 47.03 20.60 -0.89
CA ILE A 533 46.40 20.30 -2.20
C ILE A 533 46.89 18.96 -2.75
N ASN A 534 48.16 18.64 -2.57
CA ASN A 534 48.71 17.35 -3.00
C ASN A 534 48.14 16.20 -2.15
N ALA A 535 48.02 16.36 -0.81
CA ALA A 535 47.37 15.37 0.04
C ALA A 535 45.93 15.12 -0.35
N ASP A 536 45.15 16.19 -0.64
CA ASP A 536 43.76 16.06 -1.12
C ASP A 536 43.67 15.34 -2.49
N LYS A 537 44.61 15.62 -3.41
CA LYS A 537 44.71 14.89 -4.68
C LYS A 537 45.07 13.41 -4.50
N TYR A 538 45.97 13.07 -3.60
CA TYR A 538 46.33 11.66 -3.31
C TYR A 538 45.12 10.92 -2.71
N LEU A 539 44.36 11.49 -1.80
CA LEU A 539 43.14 10.90 -1.28
C LEU A 539 42.13 10.62 -2.38
N GLN A 540 41.98 11.56 -3.31
CA GLN A 540 41.08 11.42 -4.44
C GLN A 540 41.52 10.30 -5.39
N ASP A 541 42.81 10.16 -5.64
CA ASP A 541 43.36 9.08 -6.51
C ASP A 541 43.20 7.71 -5.85
N ILE A 542 43.42 7.58 -4.53
CA ILE A 542 43.20 6.34 -3.79
C ILE A 542 41.72 5.91 -3.86
N VAL A 543 40.78 6.85 -3.65
CA VAL A 543 39.35 6.58 -3.74
C VAL A 543 38.95 6.12 -5.14
N ARG A 544 39.51 6.76 -6.20
CA ARG A 544 39.28 6.37 -7.59
C ARG A 544 39.78 4.95 -7.87
N ASP A 545 41.00 4.65 -7.46
CA ASP A 545 41.63 3.36 -7.73
C ASP A 545 40.91 2.23 -6.97
N LYS A 546 40.53 2.47 -5.73
CA LYS A 546 39.71 1.53 -4.95
C LYS A 546 38.39 1.25 -5.65
N ARG A 547 37.68 2.29 -6.11
CA ARG A 547 36.43 2.15 -6.86
C ARG A 547 36.60 1.35 -8.16
N TYR A 548 37.66 1.63 -8.92
CA TYR A 548 37.97 0.87 -10.16
C TYR A 548 38.09 -0.63 -9.85
N TRP A 549 38.83 -0.96 -8.79
CA TRP A 549 39.02 -2.35 -8.41
C TRP A 549 37.77 -2.98 -7.81
N GLU A 550 36.98 -2.25 -7.05
CA GLU A 550 35.69 -2.71 -6.51
C GLU A 550 34.68 -2.98 -7.63
N THR A 551 34.52 -2.05 -8.56
CA THR A 551 33.66 -2.23 -9.74
C THR A 551 34.10 -3.45 -10.57
N LYS A 552 35.41 -3.61 -10.75
CA LYS A 552 35.95 -4.75 -11.46
C LYS A 552 35.69 -6.07 -10.74
N ARG A 553 35.83 -6.08 -9.42
CA ARG A 553 35.52 -7.24 -8.56
C ARG A 553 34.03 -7.58 -8.58
N GLN A 554 33.15 -6.59 -8.52
CA GLN A 554 31.68 -6.81 -8.64
C GLN A 554 31.32 -7.37 -10.02
N ASN A 555 31.90 -6.85 -11.09
CA ASN A 555 31.68 -7.37 -12.44
C ASN A 555 32.20 -8.80 -12.60
N ILE A 556 33.32 -9.14 -11.98
CA ILE A 556 33.85 -10.51 -11.95
C ILE A 556 32.85 -11.42 -11.21
N ARG A 557 32.44 -11.06 -9.99
CA ARG A 557 31.47 -11.85 -9.22
C ARG A 557 30.12 -12.03 -9.94
N LYS A 558 29.66 -10.98 -10.64
CA LYS A 558 28.44 -11.08 -11.45
C LYS A 558 28.61 -12.07 -12.61
N ARG A 559 29.77 -12.05 -13.26
CA ARG A 559 30.08 -13.02 -14.34
C ARG A 559 30.26 -14.44 -13.80
N GLU A 560 30.92 -14.59 -12.66
CA GLU A 560 31.08 -15.89 -11.99
C GLU A 560 29.68 -16.47 -11.66
N LYS A 561 28.80 -15.69 -11.07
CA LYS A 561 27.42 -16.12 -10.76
C LYS A 561 26.64 -16.49 -12.02
N GLN A 562 26.72 -15.68 -13.08
CA GLN A 562 26.08 -16.01 -14.36
C GLN A 562 26.63 -17.30 -14.98
N MET A 563 27.93 -17.54 -14.80
CA MET A 563 28.60 -18.74 -15.27
C MET A 563 28.17 -19.98 -14.47
N GLU A 564 28.04 -19.86 -13.13
CA GLU A 564 27.51 -20.91 -12.26
C GLU A 564 26.05 -21.25 -12.61
N GLU A 565 25.19 -20.24 -12.79
CA GLU A 565 23.79 -20.43 -13.21
C GLU A 565 23.70 -21.11 -14.59
N THR A 566 24.62 -20.75 -15.51
CA THR A 566 24.68 -21.36 -16.85
C THR A 566 25.16 -22.82 -16.78
N ILE A 567 26.16 -23.10 -15.94
CA ILE A 567 26.67 -24.47 -15.72
C ILE A 567 25.58 -25.34 -15.11
N ALA A 568 24.89 -24.86 -14.06
CA ALA A 568 23.79 -25.59 -13.42
C ALA A 568 22.67 -25.93 -14.42
N LYS A 569 22.33 -24.98 -15.30
CA LYS A 569 21.33 -25.22 -16.34
C LYS A 569 21.78 -26.28 -17.37
N TYR A 570 23.04 -26.23 -17.79
CA TYR A 570 23.57 -27.27 -18.71
C TYR A 570 23.67 -28.63 -18.03
N GLU A 571 23.98 -28.70 -16.73
CA GLU A 571 24.02 -29.95 -15.99
C GLU A 571 22.62 -30.58 -15.89
N GLU A 572 21.58 -29.74 -15.70
CA GLU A 572 20.18 -30.18 -15.69
C GLU A 572 19.75 -30.69 -17.07
N GLU A 573 20.05 -29.93 -18.13
CA GLU A 573 19.78 -30.35 -19.53
C GLU A 573 20.50 -31.67 -19.90
N LEU A 574 21.72 -31.85 -19.42
CA LEU A 574 22.48 -33.10 -19.62
C LEU A 574 21.82 -34.29 -18.88
N GLN A 575 21.35 -34.09 -17.66
CA GLN A 575 20.63 -35.13 -16.93
C GLN A 575 19.30 -35.51 -17.60
N GLU A 576 18.56 -34.53 -18.12
CA GLU A 576 17.35 -34.80 -18.90
C GLU A 576 17.64 -35.54 -20.20
N LEU A 577 18.66 -35.15 -20.90
CA LEU A 577 19.13 -35.85 -22.12
C LEU A 577 19.55 -37.29 -21.83
N GLU A 578 20.26 -37.54 -20.75
CA GLU A 578 20.61 -38.91 -20.33
C GLU A 578 19.41 -39.76 -19.96
N LYS A 579 18.42 -39.18 -19.25
CA LYS A 579 17.15 -39.85 -18.94
C LYS A 579 16.38 -40.20 -20.21
N SER A 580 16.23 -39.22 -21.09
CA SER A 580 15.54 -39.38 -22.38
C SER A 580 16.24 -40.46 -23.26
N ARG A 581 17.56 -40.42 -23.31
CA ARG A 581 18.38 -41.44 -24.05
C ARG A 581 18.15 -42.86 -23.48
N LYS A 582 18.14 -43.01 -22.14
CA LYS A 582 17.86 -44.30 -21.49
C LYS A 582 16.44 -44.80 -21.81
N GLU A 583 15.47 -43.91 -21.83
CA GLU A 583 14.08 -44.24 -22.13
C GLU A 583 13.86 -44.64 -23.58
N ILE A 584 14.49 -43.92 -24.53
CA ILE A 584 14.49 -44.26 -25.95
C ILE A 584 15.15 -45.64 -26.20
N LEU A 585 16.30 -45.90 -25.59
CA LEU A 585 16.96 -47.19 -25.67
C LEU A 585 16.14 -48.33 -25.10
N ARG A 586 15.48 -48.11 -23.97
CA ARG A 586 14.55 -49.07 -23.35
C ARG A 586 13.37 -49.39 -24.27
N LYS A 587 12.72 -48.35 -24.83
CA LYS A 587 11.60 -48.53 -25.78
C LYS A 587 12.04 -49.26 -27.05
N ALA A 588 13.20 -48.88 -27.60
CA ALA A 588 13.75 -49.55 -28.77
C ALA A 588 14.05 -51.03 -28.52
N LYS A 589 14.53 -51.38 -27.31
CA LYS A 589 14.77 -52.77 -26.92
C LYS A 589 13.46 -53.54 -26.74
N GLU A 590 12.46 -52.95 -26.07
CA GLU A 590 11.11 -53.55 -25.91
C GLU A 590 10.44 -53.79 -27.27
N ASP A 591 10.54 -52.83 -28.18
CA ASP A 591 10.00 -52.94 -29.53
C ASP A 591 10.70 -54.02 -30.35
N ALA A 592 12.04 -54.12 -30.23
CA ALA A 592 12.84 -55.17 -30.86
C ALA A 592 12.49 -56.56 -30.31
N GLU A 593 12.34 -56.71 -28.99
CA GLU A 593 11.90 -57.95 -28.35
C GLU A 593 10.48 -58.38 -28.79
N LYS A 594 9.51 -57.44 -28.88
CA LYS A 594 8.17 -57.68 -29.41
C LYS A 594 8.22 -58.15 -30.88
N LEU A 595 9.04 -57.48 -31.67
CA LEU A 595 9.19 -57.82 -33.11
C LEU A 595 9.74 -59.23 -33.33
N ILE A 596 10.72 -59.62 -32.47
CA ILE A 596 11.30 -60.97 -32.49
C ILE A 596 10.24 -62.01 -32.01
N GLN A 597 9.47 -61.72 -30.94
CA GLN A 597 8.43 -62.61 -30.46
C GLN A 597 7.30 -62.77 -31.52
N GLU A 598 6.83 -61.68 -32.13
CA GLU A 598 5.84 -61.74 -33.22
C GLU A 598 6.37 -62.50 -34.43
N SER A 599 7.66 -62.33 -34.79
CA SER A 599 8.31 -63.06 -35.87
C SER A 599 8.39 -64.54 -35.57
N ASN A 600 8.82 -64.93 -34.36
CA ASN A 600 8.86 -66.32 -33.94
C ASN A 600 7.48 -66.97 -33.91
N ALA A 601 6.47 -66.27 -33.39
CA ALA A 601 5.07 -66.74 -33.40
C ALA A 601 4.55 -66.96 -34.84
N ARG A 602 4.92 -66.13 -35.78
CA ARG A 602 4.59 -66.29 -37.21
C ARG A 602 5.31 -67.47 -37.83
N ILE A 603 6.59 -67.66 -37.53
CA ILE A 603 7.34 -68.80 -38.00
C ILE A 603 6.74 -70.11 -37.47
N GLU A 604 6.44 -70.18 -36.15
CA GLU A 604 5.77 -71.35 -35.55
C GLU A 604 4.39 -71.62 -36.17
N ASN A 605 3.60 -70.54 -36.39
CA ASN A 605 2.29 -70.67 -37.05
C ASN A 605 2.45 -71.16 -38.52
N THR A 606 3.47 -70.69 -39.25
CA THR A 606 3.74 -71.14 -40.61
C THR A 606 4.20 -72.61 -40.61
N ILE A 607 5.04 -73.02 -39.69
CA ILE A 607 5.49 -74.41 -39.51
C ILE A 607 4.28 -75.30 -39.17
N ARG A 608 3.35 -74.81 -38.32
CA ARG A 608 2.13 -75.51 -37.97
C ARG A 608 1.18 -75.70 -39.16
N ILE A 609 0.96 -74.64 -39.97
CA ILE A 609 0.15 -74.66 -41.20
C ILE A 609 0.78 -75.63 -42.22
N ILE A 610 2.09 -75.66 -42.37
CA ILE A 610 2.81 -76.59 -43.23
C ILE A 610 2.63 -78.06 -42.75
N LYS A 611 2.71 -78.28 -41.46
CA LYS A 611 2.48 -79.61 -40.84
C LYS A 611 1.02 -80.09 -40.93
N GLU A 612 0.07 -79.22 -40.70
CA GLU A 612 -1.36 -79.50 -40.73
C GLU A 612 -1.91 -79.68 -42.17
N ALA A 613 -1.29 -79.06 -43.17
CA ALA A 613 -1.71 -79.19 -44.58
C ALA A 613 -1.15 -80.41 -45.32
N GLN A 614 -0.42 -81.31 -44.63
CA GLN A 614 0.14 -82.52 -45.29
C GLN A 614 0.81 -82.24 -46.66
N ALA A 615 1.68 -81.19 -46.65
CA ALA A 615 2.47 -80.81 -47.82
C ALA A 615 1.67 -80.46 -49.13
N ASP A 616 0.51 -79.80 -48.96
CA ASP A 616 -0.20 -79.25 -50.12
C ASP A 616 0.61 -78.08 -50.70
N LYS A 617 1.18 -78.26 -51.89
CA LYS A 617 2.12 -77.34 -52.51
C LYS A 617 1.62 -75.91 -52.69
N GLU A 618 0.35 -75.75 -52.95
CA GLU A 618 -0.32 -74.45 -53.17
C GLU A 618 -0.46 -73.63 -51.86
N ARG A 619 -0.79 -74.28 -50.74
CA ARG A 619 -0.88 -73.62 -49.46
C ARG A 619 0.52 -73.21 -48.87
N THR A 620 1.52 -74.02 -49.17
CA THR A 620 2.89 -73.73 -48.75
C THR A 620 3.46 -72.54 -49.53
N GLN A 621 3.07 -72.37 -50.80
CA GLN A 621 3.51 -71.27 -51.64
C GLN A 621 2.82 -69.95 -51.28
N SER A 622 1.52 -69.97 -50.91
CA SER A 622 0.77 -68.81 -50.41
C SER A 622 1.31 -68.32 -49.07
N ALA A 623 1.56 -69.22 -48.11
CA ALA A 623 2.12 -68.85 -46.80
C ALA A 623 3.54 -68.25 -46.91
N ARG A 624 4.35 -68.72 -47.86
CA ARG A 624 5.68 -68.12 -48.18
C ARG A 624 5.57 -66.75 -48.82
N GLN A 625 4.65 -66.54 -49.75
CA GLN A 625 4.42 -65.23 -50.39
C GLN A 625 3.91 -64.20 -49.42
N GLU A 626 3.06 -64.53 -48.45
CA GLU A 626 2.60 -63.61 -47.41
C GLU A 626 3.69 -63.19 -46.44
N GLN A 627 4.67 -64.06 -46.13
CA GLN A 627 5.83 -63.71 -45.35
C GLN A 627 6.83 -62.79 -46.09
N ILE A 628 7.06 -63.03 -47.38
CA ILE A 628 7.96 -62.24 -48.23
C ILE A 628 7.37 -60.87 -48.54
N GLY A 629 6.06 -60.78 -48.79
CA GLY A 629 5.37 -59.50 -49.06
C GLY A 629 5.32 -58.52 -47.87
N ARG A 630 5.33 -59.03 -46.64
CA ARG A 630 5.36 -58.19 -45.46
C ARG A 630 6.77 -57.80 -44.98
N ALA A 631 7.77 -58.58 -45.35
CA ALA A 631 9.17 -58.22 -45.08
C ALA A 631 9.67 -57.12 -46.04
N SER A 632 9.25 -57.10 -47.30
CA SER A 632 9.67 -56.06 -48.27
C SER A 632 8.90 -54.74 -48.16
N GLY A 633 7.76 -54.68 -47.44
CA GLY A 633 6.96 -53.47 -47.22
C GLY A 633 7.48 -52.56 -46.09
N ARG A 634 8.46 -53.01 -45.28
CA ARG A 634 9.03 -52.26 -44.17
C ARG A 634 10.43 -51.63 -44.37
N GLU A 635 11.01 -51.79 -45.57
CA GLU A 635 12.25 -51.11 -45.93
C GLU A 635 12.06 -49.69 -46.53
N ARG A 636 10.83 -49.17 -46.54
CA ARG A 636 10.54 -47.81 -46.99
C ARG A 636 9.64 -47.09 -45.99
N VAL A 637 10.18 -46.66 -44.84
CA VAL A 637 9.86 -45.39 -44.13
C VAL A 637 11.07 -44.99 -43.32
#